data_42109bcc67ed0d15517823a92dc49a76
#
_entry.id   42109bcc67ed0d15517823a92dc49a76
#
_cell.length_a   1.000
_cell.length_b   1.000
_cell.length_c   1.000
_cell.angle_alpha   90.00
_cell.angle_beta   90.00
_cell.angle_gamma   90.00
#
_symmetry.space_group_name_H-M   'P 1'
#
loop_
_entity.id
_entity.type
_entity.pdbx_description
1 polymer ?
#
loop_
_entity_poly.entity_id
_entity_poly.type
_entity_poly.pdbx_seq_one_letter_code
_entity_poly.pdbx_strand_id
1 'polypeptide(L)'
;IDYFKRTKQFLFYDDICEWRLGPVVPEVYYDFCFYAGSPIKSAGQYNIYDNDIIILREIVDKYSMMSTSNLVDMTHQKGGPWDIIYRDGIGNRDVIPFDLITNLEC
;
A
#
# COMPACT_ATOMS: atom_id res chain seq x y z
N ILE A 1 3.56 4.53 -4.03
CA ILE A 1 4.06 4.90 -5.37
C ILE A 1 3.86 6.38 -5.70
N ASP A 2 2.70 6.95 -5.39
CA ASP A 2 2.42 8.36 -5.68
C ASP A 2 3.39 9.32 -4.99
N TYR A 3 3.77 9.00 -3.76
CA TYR A 3 4.79 9.79 -3.04
C TYR A 3 6.14 9.72 -3.76
N PHE A 4 6.56 8.52 -4.21
CA PHE A 4 7.81 8.35 -4.95
C PHE A 4 7.80 9.10 -6.28
N LYS A 5 6.68 9.08 -7.01
CA LYS A 5 6.56 9.83 -8.27
C LYS A 5 6.80 11.33 -8.10
N ARG A 6 6.38 11.90 -6.97
CA ARG A 6 6.52 13.32 -6.68
C ARG A 6 7.87 13.71 -6.09
N THR A 7 8.43 12.87 -5.23
CA THR A 7 9.61 13.21 -4.42
C THR A 7 10.88 12.48 -4.84
N LYS A 8 10.75 11.40 -5.60
CA LYS A 8 11.84 10.45 -5.92
C LYS A 8 12.44 9.79 -4.67
N GLN A 9 11.69 9.78 -3.57
CA GLN A 9 12.06 9.15 -2.31
C GLN A 9 10.98 8.18 -1.87
N PHE A 10 11.36 7.11 -1.17
CA PHE A 10 10.40 6.19 -0.57
C PHE A 10 9.80 6.81 0.68
N LEU A 11 8.47 6.67 0.83
CA LEU A 11 7.76 7.14 2.01
C LEU A 11 8.12 6.30 3.25
N PHE A 12 8.36 5.01 3.05
CA PHE A 12 8.75 4.06 4.09
C PHE A 12 9.60 2.95 3.48
N TYR A 13 10.26 2.17 4.34
CA TYR A 13 11.14 1.07 3.91
C TYR A 13 10.66 -0.29 4.45
N ASP A 14 9.49 -0.34 5.08
CA ASP A 14 8.89 -1.57 5.57
C ASP A 14 8.56 -2.51 4.41
N ASP A 15 8.67 -3.81 4.65
CA ASP A 15 8.36 -4.79 3.62
C ASP A 15 6.89 -4.73 3.22
N ILE A 16 6.63 -4.81 1.92
CA ILE A 16 5.32 -5.00 1.34
C ILE A 16 5.24 -6.46 0.89
N CYS A 17 4.29 -7.21 1.45
CA CYS A 17 4.14 -8.64 1.17
C CYS A 17 2.90 -8.94 0.35
N GLU A 18 2.98 -10.01 -0.43
CA GLU A 18 1.89 -10.48 -1.29
C GLU A 18 0.91 -11.32 -0.49
N TRP A 19 -0.28 -10.79 -0.23
CA TRP A 19 -1.37 -11.56 0.35
C TRP A 19 -2.48 -11.74 -0.69
N ARG A 20 -3.40 -12.68 -0.42
CA ARG A 20 -4.43 -13.04 -1.39
C ARG A 20 -5.26 -11.85 -1.91
N LEU A 21 -5.57 -10.89 -1.06
CA LEU A 21 -6.38 -9.74 -1.43
C LEU A 21 -5.56 -8.53 -1.90
N GLY A 22 -4.26 -8.68 -2.01
CA GLY A 22 -3.38 -7.64 -2.52
C GLY A 22 -2.11 -7.46 -1.69
N PRO A 23 -1.33 -6.43 -2.00
CA PRO A 23 -0.14 -6.10 -1.25
C PRO A 23 -0.49 -5.57 0.15
N VAL A 24 0.26 -6.00 1.15
CA VAL A 24 0.06 -5.65 2.56
C VAL A 24 1.38 -5.27 3.18
N VAL A 25 1.39 -4.24 4.01
CA VAL A 25 2.48 -3.96 4.94
C VAL A 25 2.15 -4.67 6.26
N PRO A 26 2.80 -5.82 6.57
CA PRO A 26 2.38 -6.65 7.71
C PRO A 26 2.37 -5.92 9.05
N GLU A 27 3.33 -5.03 9.28
CA GLU A 27 3.39 -4.28 10.53
C GLU A 27 2.14 -3.42 10.75
N VAL A 28 1.67 -2.76 9.69
CA VAL A 28 0.44 -1.97 9.74
C VAL A 28 -0.77 -2.89 9.95
N TYR A 29 -0.81 -4.02 9.27
CA TYR A 29 -1.89 -4.99 9.43
C TYR A 29 -1.99 -5.46 10.89
N TYR A 30 -0.88 -5.84 11.51
CA TYR A 30 -0.89 -6.33 12.89
C TYR A 30 -1.25 -5.24 13.92
N ASP A 31 -0.97 -3.98 13.64
CA ASP A 31 -1.38 -2.87 14.51
C ASP A 31 -2.91 -2.67 14.52
N PHE A 32 -3.60 -2.99 13.44
CA PHE A 32 -5.02 -2.68 13.27
C PHE A 32 -5.92 -3.91 13.07
N CYS A 33 -5.38 -5.12 12.97
CA CYS A 33 -6.18 -6.31 12.64
C CYS A 33 -7.26 -6.64 13.69
N PHE A 34 -7.10 -6.22 14.94
CA PHE A 34 -8.09 -6.48 15.99
C PHE A 34 -9.41 -5.72 15.78
N TYR A 35 -9.43 -4.68 14.96
CA TYR A 35 -10.69 -4.02 14.58
C TYR A 35 -11.54 -4.88 13.65
N ALA A 36 -10.94 -5.90 13.02
CA ALA A 36 -11.58 -6.74 11.99
C ALA A 36 -12.26 -5.87 10.92
N GLY A 37 -13.55 -6.05 10.68
CA GLY A 37 -14.31 -5.24 9.74
C GLY A 37 -14.89 -3.95 10.31
N SER A 38 -14.61 -3.65 11.58
CA SER A 38 -15.14 -2.45 12.25
C SER A 38 -14.27 -1.22 11.93
N PRO A 39 -14.84 -0.01 11.97
CA PRO A 39 -14.06 1.21 11.79
C PRO A 39 -12.95 1.35 12.85
N ILE A 40 -11.78 1.82 12.42
CA ILE A 40 -10.66 2.11 13.32
C ILE A 40 -10.99 3.39 14.09
N LYS A 41 -11.08 3.29 15.43
CA LYS A 41 -11.50 4.41 16.29
C LYS A 41 -10.36 5.28 16.79
N SER A 42 -9.14 4.74 16.81
CA SER A 42 -7.98 5.46 17.32
C SER A 42 -6.75 5.01 16.53
N ALA A 43 -6.15 5.92 15.78
CA ALA A 43 -4.93 5.69 15.03
C ALA A 43 -3.68 6.27 15.71
N GLY A 44 -3.83 6.88 16.90
CA GLY A 44 -2.74 7.54 17.60
C GLY A 44 -2.46 8.95 17.07
N GLN A 45 -1.38 9.53 17.59
CA GLN A 45 -0.90 10.84 17.13
C GLN A 45 0.41 10.65 16.36
N TYR A 46 0.52 11.34 15.23
CA TYR A 46 1.69 11.24 14.37
C TYR A 46 2.24 12.64 14.10
N ASN A 47 3.58 12.76 14.12
CA ASN A 47 4.27 13.95 13.67
C ASN A 47 4.58 13.81 12.19
N ILE A 48 3.95 14.65 11.37
CA ILE A 48 4.18 14.71 9.93
C ILE A 48 4.78 16.08 9.60
N TYR A 49 5.89 16.09 8.87
CA TYR A 49 6.53 17.35 8.45
C TYR A 49 5.64 18.10 7.47
N ASP A 50 5.63 19.44 7.55
CA ASP A 50 4.71 20.31 6.80
C ASP A 50 4.69 20.04 5.29
N ASN A 51 5.85 19.80 4.68
CA ASN A 51 5.94 19.54 3.25
C ASN A 51 5.28 18.20 2.87
N ASP A 52 5.39 17.20 3.73
CA ASP A 52 4.82 15.87 3.48
C ASP A 52 3.30 15.86 3.69
N ILE A 53 2.78 16.69 4.59
CA ILE A 53 1.34 16.77 4.86
C ILE A 53 0.53 17.07 3.59
N ILE A 54 0.99 18.04 2.78
CA ILE A 54 0.27 18.43 1.56
C ILE A 54 0.21 17.26 0.58
N ILE A 55 1.34 16.62 0.35
CA ILE A 55 1.43 15.45 -0.56
C ILE A 55 0.57 14.30 -0.06
N LEU A 56 0.67 13.97 1.23
CA LEU A 56 -0.07 12.87 1.82
C LEU A 56 -1.58 13.12 1.82
N ARG A 57 -2.03 14.35 2.07
CA ARG A 57 -3.45 14.69 1.99
C ARG A 57 -4.00 14.50 0.59
N GLU A 58 -3.28 14.94 -0.43
CA GLU A 58 -3.70 14.75 -1.82
C GLU A 58 -3.78 13.27 -2.19
N ILE A 59 -2.84 12.44 -1.73
CA ILE A 59 -2.87 10.99 -1.95
C ILE A 59 -4.07 10.37 -1.24
N VAL A 60 -4.30 10.71 0.02
CA VAL A 60 -5.44 10.20 0.79
C VAL A 60 -6.76 10.62 0.15
N ASP A 61 -6.90 11.87 -0.25
CA ASP A 61 -8.11 12.38 -0.91
C ASP A 61 -8.39 11.62 -2.22
N LYS A 62 -7.35 11.33 -2.98
CA LYS A 62 -7.48 10.57 -4.24
C LYS A 62 -8.02 9.16 -4.02
N TYR A 63 -7.51 8.45 -3.03
CA TYR A 63 -7.85 7.03 -2.82
C TYR A 63 -9.02 6.82 -1.87
N SER A 64 -9.30 7.75 -0.96
CA SER A 64 -10.42 7.64 -0.02
C SER A 64 -11.78 7.67 -0.71
N MET A 65 -11.86 8.23 -1.91
CA MET A 65 -13.06 8.24 -2.74
C MET A 65 -13.34 6.90 -3.43
N MET A 66 -12.37 5.99 -3.45
CA MET A 66 -12.50 4.69 -4.09
C MET A 66 -13.06 3.66 -3.13
N SER A 67 -13.88 2.72 -3.66
CA SER A 67 -14.32 1.58 -2.86
C SER A 67 -13.16 0.62 -2.58
N THR A 68 -13.28 -0.18 -1.52
CA THR A 68 -12.31 -1.23 -1.21
C THR A 68 -12.14 -2.19 -2.40
N SER A 69 -13.25 -2.56 -3.04
CA SER A 69 -13.23 -3.43 -4.23
C SER A 69 -12.40 -2.82 -5.36
N ASN A 70 -12.57 -1.54 -5.64
CA ASN A 70 -11.81 -0.85 -6.68
C ASN A 70 -10.31 -0.77 -6.35
N LEU A 71 -9.97 -0.55 -5.08
CA LEU A 71 -8.58 -0.54 -4.65
C LEU A 71 -7.92 -1.91 -4.80
N VAL A 72 -8.64 -2.98 -4.47
CA VAL A 72 -8.17 -4.36 -4.67
C VAL A 72 -7.94 -4.61 -6.17
N ASP A 73 -8.89 -4.25 -7.02
CA ASP A 73 -8.78 -4.42 -8.47
C ASP A 73 -7.58 -3.67 -9.05
N MET A 74 -7.31 -2.46 -8.57
CA MET A 74 -6.13 -1.70 -8.97
C MET A 74 -4.82 -2.46 -8.72
N THR A 75 -4.71 -3.10 -7.55
CA THR A 75 -3.49 -3.83 -7.18
C THR A 75 -3.37 -5.18 -7.87
N HIS A 76 -4.48 -5.73 -8.38
CA HIS A 76 -4.54 -7.05 -9.02
C HIS A 76 -4.40 -6.99 -10.54
N GLN A 77 -3.97 -5.87 -11.11
CA GLN A 77 -3.81 -5.75 -12.55
C GLN A 77 -2.80 -6.77 -13.09
N LYS A 78 -3.17 -7.43 -14.19
CA LYS A 78 -2.31 -8.42 -14.83
C LYS A 78 -0.99 -7.80 -15.27
N GLY A 79 0.11 -8.45 -14.91
CA GLY A 79 1.45 -7.95 -15.19
C GLY A 79 1.94 -6.88 -14.22
N GLY A 80 1.14 -6.50 -13.25
CA GLY A 80 1.56 -5.59 -12.17
C GLY A 80 2.40 -6.29 -11.10
N PRO A 81 2.97 -5.51 -10.15
CA PRO A 81 3.87 -6.06 -9.13
C PRO A 81 3.28 -7.20 -8.32
N TRP A 82 2.01 -7.06 -7.89
CA TRP A 82 1.34 -8.10 -7.12
C TRP A 82 1.17 -9.38 -7.94
N ASP A 83 0.70 -9.28 -9.18
CA ASP A 83 0.46 -10.43 -10.06
C ASP A 83 1.74 -11.21 -10.32
N ILE A 84 2.84 -10.52 -10.60
CA ILE A 84 4.14 -11.13 -10.89
C ILE A 84 4.65 -11.96 -9.70
N ILE A 85 4.51 -11.46 -8.48
CA ILE A 85 5.04 -12.13 -7.28
C ILE A 85 4.07 -13.18 -6.77
N TYR A 86 2.76 -12.88 -6.74
CA TYR A 86 1.76 -13.76 -6.15
C TYR A 86 1.59 -15.08 -6.91
N ARG A 87 1.55 -15.03 -8.23
CA ARG A 87 1.55 -16.22 -9.11
C ARG A 87 0.53 -17.28 -8.67
N ASP A 88 -0.75 -16.90 -8.62
CA ASP A 88 -1.87 -17.79 -8.22
C ASP A 88 -1.67 -18.45 -6.84
N GLY A 89 -0.99 -17.79 -5.94
CA GLY A 89 -0.78 -18.23 -4.56
C GLY A 89 0.59 -18.83 -4.28
N ILE A 90 1.39 -19.15 -5.30
CA ILE A 90 2.76 -19.68 -5.11
C ILE A 90 3.62 -18.70 -4.30
N GLY A 91 3.51 -17.41 -4.60
CA GLY A 91 4.22 -16.33 -3.90
C GLY A 91 3.47 -15.74 -2.72
N ASN A 92 2.45 -16.42 -2.18
CA ASN A 92 1.69 -15.90 -1.03
C ASN A 92 2.63 -15.61 0.15
N ARG A 93 2.54 -14.39 0.67
CA ARG A 93 3.36 -13.80 1.74
C ARG A 93 4.80 -13.47 1.36
N ASP A 94 5.19 -13.65 0.11
CA ASP A 94 6.50 -13.18 -0.36
C ASP A 94 6.57 -11.65 -0.39
N VAL A 95 7.78 -11.12 -0.24
CA VAL A 95 8.02 -9.68 -0.30
C VAL A 95 8.03 -9.20 -1.74
N ILE A 96 7.37 -8.05 -2.00
CA ILE A 96 7.49 -7.35 -3.28
C ILE A 96 8.71 -6.41 -3.21
N PRO A 97 9.73 -6.60 -4.06
CA PRO A 97 10.83 -5.65 -4.10
C PRO A 97 10.36 -4.25 -4.52
N PHE A 98 10.84 -3.21 -3.85
CA PHE A 98 10.52 -1.83 -4.23
C PHE A 98 10.93 -1.51 -5.66
N ASP A 99 12.05 -2.05 -6.12
CA ASP A 99 12.51 -1.87 -7.49
C ASP A 99 11.50 -2.38 -8.51
N LEU A 100 10.83 -3.49 -8.23
CA LEU A 100 9.78 -4.01 -9.09
C LEU A 100 8.60 -3.05 -9.18
N ILE A 101 8.19 -2.46 -8.07
CA ILE A 101 7.11 -1.50 -8.03
C ILE A 101 7.47 -0.25 -8.84
N THR A 102 8.64 0.31 -8.59
CA THR A 102 9.07 1.54 -9.28
C THR A 102 9.28 1.34 -10.77
N ASN A 103 9.78 0.19 -11.18
CA ASN A 103 10.00 -0.12 -12.59
C ASN A 103 8.70 -0.33 -13.38
N LEU A 104 7.66 -0.87 -12.74
CA LEU A 104 6.38 -1.16 -13.41
C LEU A 104 5.36 -0.04 -13.27
N GLU A 105 5.40 0.72 -12.16
CA GLU A 105 4.36 1.71 -11.82
C GLU A 105 4.83 3.15 -12.05
N CYS A 106 6.10 3.36 -12.20
CA CYS A 106 6.68 4.64 -12.58
C CYS A 106 7.18 4.57 -14.02
#